data_bfdb81c7447d3d99ad2ee4d9e400f7ce
#
_entry.id   bfdb81c7447d3d99ad2ee4d9e400f7ce
#
_cell.length_a   1.000
_cell.length_b   1.000
_cell.length_c   1.000
_cell.angle_alpha   90.00
_cell.angle_beta   90.00
_cell.angle_gamma   90.00
#
_symmetry.space_group_name_H-M   'P 1'
#
loop_
_entity.id
_entity.type
_entity.pdbx_description
1 polymer ?
#
loop_
_entity_poly.entity_id
_entity_poly.type
_entity_poly.pdbx_seq_one_letter_code
_entity_poly.pdbx_strand_id
1 'polypeptide(L)'
;MTSNAELFSAAQAVIPGGVDSPVRAYGSVGGVPRFIEKAQGPWIWDAEGTRYVDLVCTWGPALLGHARPEVVSAVQVAASKGLSFGAPTRTETELADAIIERMAPVEKVRFVSTGTEATMTAVRLARGATGRDVIVKFAGNYHGHSDVLLAAAGSGVATAGLPGSAGVPAASTADTIV
;
A
#
# COMPACT_ATOMS: atom_id res chain seq x y z
N MET A 1 -0.31 7.37 30.36
CA MET A 1 -0.19 7.01 28.93
C MET A 1 -1.59 6.76 28.42
N THR A 2 -1.92 7.21 27.23
CA THR A 2 -3.22 6.96 26.60
C THR A 2 -3.28 5.50 26.16
N SER A 3 -4.34 4.78 26.48
CA SER A 3 -4.47 3.36 26.13
C SER A 3 -4.77 3.18 24.62
N ASN A 4 -4.46 2.00 24.09
CA ASN A 4 -4.85 1.65 22.72
C ASN A 4 -6.36 1.77 22.50
N ALA A 5 -7.18 1.44 23.52
CA ALA A 5 -8.63 1.56 23.46
C ALA A 5 -9.11 3.01 23.36
N GLU A 6 -8.52 3.93 24.13
CA GLU A 6 -8.82 5.37 24.07
C GLU A 6 -8.41 5.95 22.71
N LEU A 7 -7.23 5.59 22.20
CA LEU A 7 -6.78 6.00 20.86
C LEU A 7 -7.70 5.48 19.76
N PHE A 8 -8.15 4.24 19.85
CA PHE A 8 -9.08 3.68 18.86
C PHE A 8 -10.44 4.37 18.91
N SER A 9 -10.97 4.63 20.11
CA SER A 9 -12.21 5.39 20.29
C SER A 9 -12.12 6.78 19.68
N ALA A 10 -11.01 7.48 19.92
CA ALA A 10 -10.78 8.80 19.32
C ALA A 10 -10.65 8.71 17.79
N ALA A 11 -9.96 7.72 17.27
CA ALA A 11 -9.85 7.51 15.82
C ALA A 11 -11.21 7.21 15.16
N GLN A 12 -12.06 6.41 15.80
CA GLN A 12 -13.41 6.11 15.30
C GLN A 12 -14.31 7.35 15.20
N ALA A 13 -14.05 8.39 16.00
CA ALA A 13 -14.80 9.63 15.94
C ALA A 13 -14.48 10.47 14.69
N VAL A 14 -13.33 10.28 14.05
CA VAL A 14 -12.83 11.14 12.96
C VAL A 14 -12.39 10.37 11.70
N ILE A 15 -12.19 9.07 11.81
CA ILE A 15 -11.79 8.20 10.68
C ILE A 15 -12.82 7.09 10.52
N PRO A 16 -13.38 6.86 9.33
CA PRO A 16 -14.31 5.77 9.09
C PRO A 16 -13.73 4.41 9.53
N GLY A 17 -14.41 3.74 10.51
CA GLY A 17 -13.92 2.51 11.10
C GLY A 17 -12.69 2.65 12.02
N GLY A 18 -12.23 3.88 12.28
CA GLY A 18 -11.07 4.19 13.14
C GLY A 18 -9.71 3.88 12.53
N VAL A 19 -9.64 3.56 11.23
CA VAL A 19 -8.42 3.17 10.53
C VAL A 19 -8.48 3.53 9.04
N ASP A 20 -7.33 3.84 8.44
CA ASP A 20 -7.22 4.12 7.00
C ASP A 20 -7.13 2.85 6.13
N SER A 21 -7.09 1.68 6.75
CA SER A 21 -7.17 0.39 6.06
C SER A 21 -7.98 -0.61 6.91
N PRO A 22 -9.08 -1.18 6.38
CA PRO A 22 -10.02 -2.00 7.16
C PRO A 22 -9.39 -3.16 7.93
N VAL A 23 -8.33 -3.76 7.41
CA VAL A 23 -7.61 -4.87 8.06
C VAL A 23 -7.01 -4.46 9.41
N ARG A 24 -6.66 -3.18 9.58
CA ARG A 24 -6.07 -2.65 10.82
C ARG A 24 -7.08 -2.50 11.97
N ALA A 25 -8.38 -2.55 11.67
CA ALA A 25 -9.43 -2.46 12.71
C ALA A 25 -9.66 -3.76 13.48
N TYR A 26 -8.98 -4.86 13.13
CA TYR A 26 -9.12 -6.18 13.74
C TYR A 26 -10.55 -6.77 13.65
N GLY A 27 -11.38 -6.29 12.72
CA GLY A 27 -12.78 -6.70 12.60
C GLY A 27 -12.97 -8.20 12.38
N SER A 28 -12.03 -8.89 11.73
CA SER A 28 -12.07 -10.33 11.49
C SER A 28 -11.48 -11.18 12.63
N VAL A 29 -10.68 -10.61 13.50
CA VAL A 29 -9.95 -11.32 14.57
C VAL A 29 -10.39 -10.88 15.96
N GLY A 30 -11.09 -9.76 16.07
CA GLY A 30 -11.52 -9.17 17.34
C GLY A 30 -10.38 -8.50 18.12
N GLY A 31 -10.76 -7.86 19.23
CA GLY A 31 -9.82 -7.12 20.07
C GLY A 31 -9.71 -5.65 19.71
N VAL A 32 -8.76 -4.98 20.33
CA VAL A 32 -8.46 -3.55 20.14
C VAL A 32 -7.19 -3.40 19.29
N PRO A 33 -7.21 -2.63 18.20
CA PRO A 33 -6.04 -2.34 17.40
C PRO A 33 -4.91 -1.75 18.24
N ARG A 34 -3.67 -2.09 17.91
CA ARG A 34 -2.48 -1.55 18.55
C ARG A 34 -2.02 -0.29 17.82
N PHE A 35 -1.93 0.80 18.53
CA PHE A 35 -1.40 2.07 18.01
C PHE A 35 0.11 2.07 18.21
N ILE A 36 0.85 1.98 17.13
CA ILE A 36 2.31 1.86 17.17
C ILE A 36 2.93 3.25 17.20
N GLU A 37 3.77 3.50 18.18
CA GLU A 37 4.47 4.79 18.35
C GLU A 37 5.95 4.71 17.98
N LYS A 38 6.54 3.52 18.01
CA LYS A 38 7.97 3.34 17.78
C LYS A 38 8.25 2.02 17.09
N ALA A 39 9.25 2.04 16.21
CA ALA A 39 9.75 0.83 15.57
C ALA A 39 11.28 0.92 15.40
N GLN A 40 11.97 -0.22 15.56
CA GLN A 40 13.42 -0.31 15.37
C GLN A 40 13.84 -1.75 15.06
N GLY A 41 14.57 -1.95 13.98
CA GLY A 41 14.93 -3.30 13.52
C GLY A 41 13.69 -4.17 13.35
N PRO A 42 13.60 -5.36 13.97
CA PRO A 42 12.45 -6.24 13.88
C PRO A 42 11.35 -5.93 14.92
N TRP A 43 11.48 -4.86 15.70
CA TRP A 43 10.62 -4.56 16.83
C TRP A 43 9.74 -3.35 16.61
N ILE A 44 8.50 -3.44 17.11
CA ILE A 44 7.55 -2.33 17.21
C ILE A 44 7.07 -2.20 18.66
N TRP A 45 6.68 -0.99 19.07
CA TRP A 45 6.13 -0.69 20.38
C TRP A 45 4.83 0.05 20.23
N ASP A 46 3.81 -0.38 20.96
CA ASP A 46 2.53 0.31 21.00
C ASP A 46 2.53 1.49 22.00
N ALA A 47 1.43 2.23 22.02
CA ALA A 47 1.22 3.40 22.88
C ALA A 47 1.25 3.06 24.38
N GLU A 48 1.05 1.79 24.75
CA GLU A 48 1.15 1.31 26.13
C GLU A 48 2.56 0.84 26.48
N GLY A 49 3.51 0.95 25.52
CA GLY A 49 4.91 0.56 25.70
C GLY A 49 5.18 -0.95 25.51
N THR A 50 4.17 -1.71 25.13
CA THR A 50 4.34 -3.14 24.86
C THR A 50 5.11 -3.36 23.57
N ARG A 51 6.11 -4.24 23.64
CA ARG A 51 6.98 -4.58 22.52
C ARG A 51 6.51 -5.84 21.82
N TYR A 52 6.51 -5.79 20.48
CA TYR A 52 6.19 -6.92 19.60
C TYR A 52 7.27 -7.14 18.56
N VAL A 53 7.39 -8.37 18.06
CA VAL A 53 8.11 -8.66 16.81
C VAL A 53 7.18 -8.27 15.67
N ASP A 54 7.67 -7.46 14.72
CA ASP A 54 6.91 -7.12 13.53
C ASP A 54 7.01 -8.23 12.48
N LEU A 55 5.96 -9.05 12.38
CA LEU A 55 5.83 -10.07 11.33
C LEU A 55 5.05 -9.56 10.11
N VAL A 56 4.58 -8.32 10.14
CA VAL A 56 3.86 -7.68 9.02
C VAL A 56 4.82 -7.02 8.04
N CYS A 57 5.95 -6.50 8.54
CA CYS A 57 7.01 -5.85 7.74
C CYS A 57 6.46 -4.79 6.79
N THR A 58 5.48 -3.98 7.26
CA THR A 58 4.80 -2.93 6.47
C THR A 58 4.20 -3.48 5.16
N TRP A 59 3.76 -4.73 5.15
CA TRP A 59 3.25 -5.45 3.98
C TRP A 59 4.30 -5.62 2.86
N GLY A 60 5.59 -5.74 3.26
CA GLY A 60 6.72 -5.97 2.37
C GLY A 60 7.81 -4.88 2.34
N PRO A 61 7.48 -3.58 2.36
CA PRO A 61 8.50 -2.52 2.25
C PRO A 61 9.59 -2.52 3.34
N ALA A 62 9.30 -3.01 4.56
CA ALA A 62 10.27 -3.00 5.66
C ALA A 62 11.32 -4.13 5.59
N LEU A 63 11.82 -4.43 4.39
CA LEU A 63 12.81 -5.49 4.14
C LEU A 63 14.09 -5.36 4.96
N LEU A 64 14.51 -4.13 5.24
CA LEU A 64 15.72 -3.84 6.02
C LEU A 64 15.45 -3.66 7.52
N GLY A 65 14.22 -3.90 7.96
CA GLY A 65 13.76 -3.54 9.30
C GLY A 65 13.48 -2.05 9.46
N HIS A 66 13.00 -1.69 10.65
CA HIS A 66 12.60 -0.32 10.96
C HIS A 66 13.78 0.55 11.39
N ALA A 67 13.68 1.83 11.08
CA ALA A 67 14.58 2.89 11.53
C ALA A 67 16.07 2.57 11.34
N ARG A 68 16.44 1.97 10.23
CA ARG A 68 17.83 1.69 9.89
C ARG A 68 18.62 3.01 9.83
N PRO A 69 19.73 3.15 10.59
CA PRO A 69 20.40 4.44 10.75
C PRO A 69 20.83 5.10 9.45
N GLU A 70 21.34 4.32 8.49
CA GLU A 70 21.81 4.83 7.20
C GLU A 70 20.64 5.40 6.37
N VAL A 71 19.47 4.72 6.41
CA VAL A 71 18.26 5.19 5.72
C VAL A 71 17.72 6.45 6.38
N VAL A 72 17.64 6.47 7.71
CA VAL A 72 17.18 7.66 8.46
C VAL A 72 18.07 8.86 8.17
N SER A 73 19.39 8.69 8.21
CA SER A 73 20.35 9.76 7.89
C SER A 73 20.17 10.28 6.46
N ALA A 74 20.03 9.40 5.47
CA ALA A 74 19.83 9.79 4.09
C ALA A 74 18.52 10.59 3.90
N VAL A 75 17.43 10.14 4.56
CA VAL A 75 16.14 10.85 4.54
C VAL A 75 16.25 12.23 5.18
N GLN A 76 16.92 12.36 6.32
CA GLN A 76 17.13 13.64 6.99
C GLN A 76 17.91 14.64 6.10
N VAL A 77 18.97 14.17 5.45
CA VAL A 77 19.76 14.99 4.51
C VAL A 77 18.92 15.40 3.29
N ALA A 78 18.12 14.49 2.74
CA ALA A 78 17.24 14.80 1.61
C ALA A 78 16.15 15.80 2.01
N ALA A 79 15.49 15.58 3.15
CA ALA A 79 14.43 16.43 3.67
C ALA A 79 14.91 17.88 3.92
N SER A 80 16.14 18.08 4.35
CA SER A 80 16.72 19.42 4.55
C SER A 80 16.86 20.24 3.27
N LYS A 81 16.78 19.61 2.10
CA LYS A 81 16.85 20.26 0.78
C LYS A 81 15.47 20.54 0.18
N GLY A 82 14.42 20.07 0.82
CA GLY A 82 13.02 20.15 0.38
C GLY A 82 12.42 18.78 0.05
N LEU A 83 11.10 18.69 0.21
CA LEU A 83 10.36 17.43 0.09
C LEU A 83 9.61 17.27 -1.24
N SER A 84 9.37 18.39 -1.94
CA SER A 84 8.65 18.39 -3.23
C SER A 84 8.97 19.66 -4.00
N PHE A 85 9.27 19.54 -5.31
CA PHE A 85 9.74 20.68 -6.12
C PHE A 85 8.82 21.01 -7.30
N GLY A 86 7.87 20.15 -7.66
CA GLY A 86 7.09 20.32 -8.89
C GLY A 86 7.94 20.33 -10.17
N ALA A 87 9.15 19.75 -10.11
CA ALA A 87 10.14 19.70 -11.16
C ALA A 87 10.92 18.37 -11.10
N PRO A 88 11.53 17.90 -12.22
CA PRO A 88 12.33 16.68 -12.19
C PRO A 88 13.56 16.83 -11.29
N THR A 89 13.98 15.71 -10.69
CA THR A 89 15.14 15.66 -9.79
C THR A 89 16.16 14.63 -10.27
N ARG A 90 17.43 14.86 -9.93
CA ARG A 90 18.49 13.89 -10.21
C ARG A 90 18.24 12.54 -9.55
N THR A 91 17.73 12.55 -8.32
CA THR A 91 17.47 11.33 -7.53
C THR A 91 16.45 10.40 -8.19
N GLU A 92 15.47 10.93 -8.92
CA GLU A 92 14.53 10.11 -9.71
C GLU A 92 15.28 9.32 -10.79
N THR A 93 16.18 9.97 -11.52
CA THR A 93 17.00 9.32 -12.57
C THR A 93 17.91 8.27 -11.95
N GLU A 94 18.63 8.60 -10.87
CA GLU A 94 19.53 7.68 -10.17
C GLU A 94 18.78 6.43 -9.65
N LEU A 95 17.57 6.61 -9.14
CA LEU A 95 16.74 5.48 -8.69
C LEU A 95 16.25 4.64 -9.88
N ALA A 96 15.86 5.26 -10.99
CA ALA A 96 15.45 4.56 -12.20
C ALA A 96 16.60 3.70 -12.75
N ASP A 97 17.80 4.26 -12.85
CA ASP A 97 19.01 3.55 -13.28
C ASP A 97 19.31 2.36 -12.37
N ALA A 98 19.25 2.56 -11.04
CA ALA A 98 19.48 1.51 -10.06
C ALA A 98 18.48 0.33 -10.17
N ILE A 99 17.24 0.59 -10.59
CA ILE A 99 16.23 -0.45 -10.83
C ILE A 99 16.54 -1.18 -12.15
N ILE A 100 16.81 -0.44 -13.22
CA ILE A 100 17.12 -0.99 -14.55
C ILE A 100 18.32 -1.94 -14.48
N GLU A 101 19.39 -1.53 -13.78
CA GLU A 101 20.59 -2.35 -13.60
C GLU A 101 20.33 -3.69 -12.90
N ARG A 102 19.29 -3.79 -12.05
CA ARG A 102 19.01 -4.96 -11.21
C ARG A 102 17.86 -5.80 -11.69
N MET A 103 17.04 -5.31 -12.59
CA MET A 103 15.77 -5.94 -12.97
C MET A 103 15.63 -6.08 -14.48
N ALA A 104 16.36 -7.01 -15.08
CA ALA A 104 16.11 -7.38 -16.47
C ALA A 104 14.70 -8.01 -16.63
N PRO A 105 13.90 -7.70 -17.66
CA PRO A 105 14.22 -6.88 -18.84
C PRO A 105 13.72 -5.41 -18.76
N VAL A 106 13.72 -4.80 -17.58
CA VAL A 106 13.23 -3.42 -17.40
C VAL A 106 14.16 -2.46 -18.15
N GLU A 107 13.61 -1.66 -19.05
CA GLU A 107 14.35 -0.65 -19.84
C GLU A 107 14.01 0.78 -19.42
N LYS A 108 12.81 1.00 -18.89
CA LYS A 108 12.34 2.32 -18.42
C LYS A 108 11.48 2.18 -17.19
N VAL A 109 11.54 3.17 -16.31
CA VAL A 109 10.77 3.22 -15.06
C VAL A 109 9.93 4.49 -15.01
N ARG A 110 8.68 4.36 -14.56
CA ARG A 110 7.84 5.48 -14.17
C ARG A 110 7.47 5.34 -12.71
N PHE A 111 7.80 6.35 -11.92
CA PHE A 111 7.41 6.40 -10.52
C PHE A 111 6.01 6.97 -10.34
N VAL A 112 5.29 6.42 -9.38
CA VAL A 112 3.98 6.87 -8.91
C VAL A 112 3.94 6.77 -7.38
N SER A 113 2.95 7.37 -6.74
CA SER A 113 2.91 7.46 -5.27
C SER A 113 2.36 6.21 -4.58
N THR A 114 1.58 5.38 -5.28
CA THR A 114 0.91 4.22 -4.68
C THR A 114 0.89 3.01 -5.61
N GLY A 115 0.70 1.81 -5.02
CA GLY A 115 0.48 0.59 -5.80
C GLY A 115 -0.79 0.64 -6.65
N THR A 116 -1.85 1.33 -6.19
CA THR A 116 -3.06 1.57 -6.98
C THR A 116 -2.76 2.37 -8.24
N GLU A 117 -1.99 3.44 -8.14
CA GLU A 117 -1.58 4.23 -9.31
C GLU A 117 -0.70 3.43 -10.26
N ALA A 118 0.18 2.59 -9.72
CA ALA A 118 1.03 1.71 -10.53
C ALA A 118 0.20 0.72 -11.33
N THR A 119 -0.71 -0.01 -10.70
CA THR A 119 -1.57 -0.99 -11.37
C THR A 119 -2.56 -0.34 -12.33
N MET A 120 -3.17 0.79 -11.96
CA MET A 120 -4.03 1.58 -12.85
C MET A 120 -3.27 2.04 -14.10
N THR A 121 -2.04 2.50 -13.94
CA THR A 121 -1.19 2.92 -15.06
C THR A 121 -0.78 1.74 -15.92
N ALA A 122 -0.44 0.60 -15.32
CA ALA A 122 -0.08 -0.62 -16.02
C ALA A 122 -1.24 -1.16 -16.87
N VAL A 123 -2.45 -1.22 -16.33
CA VAL A 123 -3.66 -1.61 -17.08
C VAL A 123 -3.89 -0.68 -18.28
N ARG A 124 -3.81 0.63 -18.05
CA ARG A 124 -3.99 1.63 -19.13
C ARG A 124 -2.92 1.47 -20.22
N LEU A 125 -1.67 1.27 -19.82
CA LEU A 125 -0.57 1.06 -20.75
C LEU A 125 -0.76 -0.23 -21.56
N ALA A 126 -1.12 -1.33 -20.91
CA ALA A 126 -1.37 -2.62 -21.57
C ALA A 126 -2.50 -2.50 -22.62
N ARG A 127 -3.61 -1.89 -22.24
CA ARG A 127 -4.74 -1.64 -23.17
C ARG A 127 -4.33 -0.75 -24.33
N GLY A 128 -3.66 0.36 -24.06
CA GLY A 128 -3.20 1.30 -25.09
C GLY A 128 -2.18 0.70 -26.06
N ALA A 129 -1.29 -0.15 -25.58
CA ALA A 129 -0.28 -0.81 -26.40
C ALA A 129 -0.81 -1.97 -27.24
N THR A 130 -1.86 -2.66 -26.78
CA THR A 130 -2.37 -3.87 -27.42
C THR A 130 -3.69 -3.67 -28.16
N GLY A 131 -4.43 -2.61 -27.89
CA GLY A 131 -5.80 -2.40 -28.35
C GLY A 131 -6.82 -3.40 -27.77
N ARG A 132 -6.51 -4.04 -26.64
CA ARG A 132 -7.35 -5.04 -25.98
C ARG A 132 -7.93 -4.49 -24.68
N ASP A 133 -9.21 -4.77 -24.42
CA ASP A 133 -9.92 -4.23 -23.25
C ASP A 133 -9.88 -5.18 -22.06
N VAL A 134 -9.90 -6.50 -22.31
CA VAL A 134 -10.03 -7.52 -21.28
C VAL A 134 -8.76 -7.65 -20.43
N ILE A 135 -8.96 -7.67 -19.11
CA ILE A 135 -7.93 -7.94 -18.10
C ILE A 135 -8.25 -9.27 -17.41
N VAL A 136 -7.22 -10.07 -17.18
CA VAL A 136 -7.32 -11.30 -16.38
C VAL A 136 -6.58 -11.09 -15.06
N LYS A 137 -7.22 -11.42 -13.94
CA LYS A 137 -6.61 -11.44 -12.61
C LYS A 137 -6.93 -12.73 -11.87
N PHE A 138 -6.12 -13.09 -10.89
CA PHE A 138 -6.40 -14.23 -10.02
C PHE A 138 -7.31 -13.85 -8.87
N ALA A 139 -8.22 -14.76 -8.50
CA ALA A 139 -9.11 -14.61 -7.36
C ALA A 139 -8.31 -14.40 -6.05
N GLY A 140 -8.86 -13.59 -5.14
CA GLY A 140 -8.24 -13.32 -3.84
C GLY A 140 -7.03 -12.39 -3.84
N ASN A 141 -6.47 -12.05 -5.00
CA ASN A 141 -5.34 -11.15 -5.09
C ASN A 141 -5.80 -9.68 -5.05
N TYR A 142 -5.13 -8.89 -4.19
CA TYR A 142 -5.35 -7.45 -4.10
C TYR A 142 -4.33 -6.69 -4.98
N HIS A 143 -4.83 -5.81 -5.82
CA HIS A 143 -4.03 -5.01 -6.75
C HIS A 143 -4.30 -3.49 -6.64
N GLY A 144 -4.56 -3.01 -5.43
CA GLY A 144 -5.01 -1.63 -5.21
C GLY A 144 -6.53 -1.49 -5.37
N HIS A 145 -7.02 -0.26 -5.26
CA HIS A 145 -8.46 0.02 -5.23
C HIS A 145 -9.00 0.74 -6.49
N SER A 146 -8.35 0.55 -7.63
CA SER A 146 -8.95 0.93 -8.92
C SER A 146 -10.14 0.03 -9.22
N ASP A 147 -11.29 0.61 -9.61
CA ASP A 147 -12.55 -0.09 -9.84
C ASP A 147 -12.39 -1.35 -10.70
N VAL A 148 -11.66 -1.24 -11.81
CA VAL A 148 -11.41 -2.35 -12.73
C VAL A 148 -10.76 -3.57 -12.07
N LEU A 149 -10.03 -3.38 -10.96
CA LEU A 149 -9.33 -4.46 -10.25
C LEU A 149 -10.06 -4.92 -8.99
N LEU A 150 -11.21 -4.34 -8.65
CA LEU A 150 -12.01 -4.71 -7.48
C LEU A 150 -13.00 -5.87 -7.74
N ALA A 151 -13.00 -6.44 -8.95
CA ALA A 151 -13.71 -7.69 -9.21
C ALA A 151 -13.09 -8.81 -8.37
N ALA A 152 -13.89 -9.48 -7.52
CA ALA A 152 -13.48 -10.58 -6.62
C ALA A 152 -12.13 -10.33 -5.89
N ALA A 153 -11.87 -9.10 -5.46
CA ALA A 153 -10.63 -8.69 -4.81
C ALA A 153 -10.71 -8.89 -3.30
N GLY A 154 -9.64 -9.44 -2.71
CA GLY A 154 -9.41 -9.54 -1.28
C GLY A 154 -9.93 -10.80 -0.60
N SER A 155 -9.32 -11.15 0.52
CA SER A 155 -9.64 -12.34 1.33
C SER A 155 -11.01 -12.30 2.01
N GLY A 156 -11.66 -11.15 2.09
CA GLY A 156 -13.00 -10.98 2.67
C GLY A 156 -14.15 -11.02 1.67
N VAL A 157 -13.89 -11.04 0.35
CA VAL A 157 -14.92 -10.92 -0.70
C VAL A 157 -14.84 -12.06 -1.72
N ALA A 158 -13.99 -13.04 -1.52
CA ALA A 158 -13.70 -14.16 -2.43
C ALA A 158 -14.89 -15.09 -2.73
N THR A 159 -16.12 -14.72 -2.36
CA THR A 159 -17.21 -15.70 -2.36
C THR A 159 -18.23 -15.54 -3.51
N ALA A 160 -18.20 -14.55 -4.40
CA ALA A 160 -19.32 -14.45 -5.35
C ALA A 160 -19.12 -13.74 -6.70
N GLY A 161 -17.95 -13.41 -7.19
CA GLY A 161 -17.82 -12.74 -8.52
C GLY A 161 -18.55 -11.38 -8.63
N LEU A 162 -19.05 -10.87 -7.52
CA LEU A 162 -19.66 -9.56 -7.39
C LEU A 162 -18.55 -8.50 -7.28
N PRO A 163 -18.81 -7.26 -7.72
CA PRO A 163 -17.91 -6.16 -7.42
C PRO A 163 -17.66 -6.17 -5.92
N GLY A 164 -16.41 -6.40 -5.52
CA GLY A 164 -16.04 -6.66 -4.14
C GLY A 164 -16.09 -5.45 -3.24
N SER A 165 -16.62 -4.33 -3.71
CA SER A 165 -16.73 -3.09 -2.95
C SER A 165 -18.01 -2.38 -3.31
N ALA A 166 -18.73 -1.92 -2.28
CA ALA A 166 -19.89 -1.09 -2.45
C ALA A 166 -19.52 0.19 -3.24
N GLY A 167 -20.34 0.57 -4.20
CA GLY A 167 -20.11 1.76 -5.03
C GLY A 167 -19.32 1.52 -6.32
N VAL A 168 -18.79 0.33 -6.56
CA VAL A 168 -18.16 -0.03 -7.85
C VAL A 168 -19.26 -0.39 -8.85
N PRO A 169 -19.43 0.35 -9.96
CA PRO A 169 -20.41 0.03 -10.99
C PRO A 169 -20.05 -1.30 -11.69
N ALA A 170 -21.06 -2.11 -12.04
CA ALA A 170 -20.85 -3.35 -12.78
C ALA A 170 -20.09 -3.13 -14.11
N ALA A 171 -20.35 -2.00 -14.78
CA ALA A 171 -19.65 -1.61 -16.00
C ALA A 171 -18.14 -1.43 -15.81
N SER A 172 -17.68 -1.03 -14.63
CA SER A 172 -16.24 -0.85 -14.35
C SER A 172 -15.48 -2.17 -14.30
N THR A 173 -16.15 -3.28 -14.00
CA THR A 173 -15.55 -4.62 -13.91
C THR A 173 -15.94 -5.55 -15.06
N ALA A 174 -16.73 -5.07 -16.04
CA ALA A 174 -17.25 -5.88 -17.14
C ALA A 174 -16.15 -6.55 -17.98
N ASP A 175 -15.01 -5.88 -18.14
CA ASP A 175 -13.87 -6.38 -18.91
C ASP A 175 -12.79 -7.04 -18.01
N THR A 176 -13.15 -7.40 -16.77
CA THR A 176 -12.22 -8.08 -15.86
C THR A 176 -12.67 -9.51 -15.59
N ILE A 177 -11.86 -10.45 -16.04
CA ILE A 177 -12.02 -11.89 -15.79
C ILE A 177 -11.23 -12.27 -14.53
N VAL A 178 -11.87 -13.03 -13.64
CA VAL A 178 -11.25 -13.52 -12.41
C VAL A 178 -11.11 -15.03 -12.46
#